data_23df1e07b9a2003c0064eed575d061a9
#
_entry.id   23df1e07b9a2003c0064eed575d061a9
#
_cell.length_a   1.000
_cell.length_b   1.000
_cell.length_c   1.000
_cell.angle_alpha   90.00
_cell.angle_beta   90.00
_cell.angle_gamma   90.00
#
_symmetry.space_group_name_H-M   'P 1'
#
loop_
_entity.id
_entity.type
_entity.pdbx_description
1 polymer ?
#
loop_
_entity_poly.entity_id
_entity_poly.type
_entity_poly.pdbx_seq_one_letter_code
_entity_poly.pdbx_strand_id
1 'polypeptide(L)'
;MTNATMQTNHGTIELELFLGEAPKTVENFTKLAGAGFYDGIIFHRVIPDFMIQGGDPTGTGSGGPGYQFEDEFNDHPVERGALAMANAGPNTNGSQFFIVTAAACPWLDGKHTVFGRVTSGMDVVDTISNVDTGPGDRPRDEVRIEGITLA
;
A
#
# COMPACT_ATOMS: atom_id res chain seq x y z
N MET A 1 6.86 16.62 -8.05
CA MET A 1 7.03 15.21 -7.73
C MET A 1 6.83 15.03 -6.23
N THR A 2 6.04 14.08 -5.81
CA THR A 2 5.71 13.87 -4.40
C THR A 2 6.34 12.58 -3.93
N ASN A 3 7.06 12.64 -2.82
CA ASN A 3 7.74 11.49 -2.23
C ASN A 3 7.27 11.26 -0.81
N ALA A 4 7.33 10.00 -0.37
CA ALA A 4 7.01 9.61 0.99
C ALA A 4 8.04 8.61 1.50
N THR A 5 8.32 8.67 2.79
CA THR A 5 9.20 7.72 3.48
C THR A 5 8.36 6.98 4.52
N MET A 6 8.21 5.68 4.33
CA MET A 6 7.46 4.82 5.25
C MET A 6 8.43 4.11 6.18
N GLN A 7 8.32 4.39 7.47
CA GLN A 7 9.08 3.69 8.51
C GLN A 7 8.27 2.50 8.99
N THR A 8 8.87 1.31 8.95
CA THR A 8 8.25 0.10 9.48
C THR A 8 9.15 -0.53 10.55
N ASN A 9 8.61 -1.45 11.33
CA ASN A 9 9.43 -2.20 12.29
C ASN A 9 10.36 -3.23 11.62
N HIS A 10 10.39 -3.28 10.29
CA HIS A 10 11.35 -4.07 9.50
C HIS A 10 12.33 -3.21 8.70
N GLY A 11 12.17 -1.90 8.71
CA GLY A 11 13.03 -0.96 8.00
C GLY A 11 12.26 0.11 7.26
N THR A 12 12.98 0.87 6.45
CA THR A 12 12.47 2.04 5.73
C THR A 12 12.17 1.70 4.27
N ILE A 13 11.02 2.16 3.78
CA ILE A 13 10.59 2.05 2.38
C ILE A 13 10.38 3.46 1.86
N GLU A 14 11.04 3.81 0.76
CA GLU A 14 10.88 5.11 0.12
C GLU A 14 10.00 4.96 -1.12
N LEU A 15 9.07 5.90 -1.29
CA LEU A 15 8.03 5.86 -2.30
C LEU A 15 8.05 7.15 -3.13
N GLU A 16 7.83 7.00 -4.43
CA GLU A 16 7.46 8.09 -5.32
C GLU A 16 5.96 8.00 -5.57
N LEU A 17 5.24 9.11 -5.43
CA LEU A 17 3.79 9.16 -5.61
C LEU A 17 3.47 9.84 -6.94
N PHE A 18 2.54 9.26 -7.69
CA PHE A 18 2.17 9.71 -9.04
C PHE A 18 1.06 10.75 -9.01
N LEU A 19 1.39 11.96 -8.54
CA LEU A 19 0.41 13.04 -8.39
C LEU A 19 -0.26 13.41 -9.72
N GLY A 20 0.47 13.35 -10.82
CA GLY A 20 -0.07 13.69 -12.15
C GLY A 20 -1.10 12.68 -12.67
N GLU A 21 -0.89 11.39 -12.42
CA GLU A 21 -1.71 10.30 -12.96
C GLU A 21 -2.83 9.88 -12.02
N ALA A 22 -2.66 10.09 -10.70
CA ALA A 22 -3.64 9.69 -9.69
C ALA A 22 -3.78 10.79 -8.62
N PRO A 23 -4.19 12.00 -9.02
CA PRO A 23 -4.17 13.16 -8.11
C PRO A 23 -5.02 13.00 -6.86
N LYS A 24 -6.22 12.46 -6.99
CA LYS A 24 -7.12 12.27 -5.85
C LYS A 24 -6.62 11.19 -4.91
N THR A 25 -6.08 10.11 -5.45
CA THR A 25 -5.52 9.00 -4.67
C THR A 25 -4.29 9.45 -3.90
N VAL A 26 -3.38 10.19 -4.56
CA VAL A 26 -2.19 10.73 -3.91
C VAL A 26 -2.57 11.76 -2.85
N GLU A 27 -3.52 12.65 -3.13
CA GLU A 27 -4.00 13.62 -2.16
C GLU A 27 -4.58 12.93 -0.92
N ASN A 28 -5.39 11.89 -1.12
CA ASN A 28 -5.96 11.10 -0.03
C ASN A 28 -4.85 10.46 0.82
N PHE A 29 -3.90 9.80 0.17
CA PHE A 29 -2.79 9.13 0.86
C PHE A 29 -1.94 10.13 1.65
N THR A 30 -1.57 11.26 1.06
CA THR A 30 -0.73 12.26 1.72
C THR A 30 -1.48 12.94 2.87
N LYS A 31 -2.77 13.20 2.71
CA LYS A 31 -3.61 13.76 3.77
C LYS A 31 -3.68 12.81 4.98
N LEU A 32 -3.94 11.52 4.74
CA LEU A 32 -4.00 10.53 5.80
C LEU A 32 -2.63 10.35 6.47
N ALA A 33 -1.57 10.27 5.69
CA ALA A 33 -0.20 10.13 6.20
C ALA A 33 0.20 11.35 7.04
N GLY A 34 -0.10 12.55 6.57
CA GLY A 34 0.21 13.79 7.27
C GLY A 34 -0.56 13.97 8.57
N ALA A 35 -1.74 13.37 8.68
CA ALA A 35 -2.55 13.39 9.89
C ALA A 35 -2.18 12.28 10.89
N GLY A 36 -1.19 11.44 10.57
CA GLY A 36 -0.80 10.31 11.42
C GLY A 36 -1.76 9.12 11.37
N PHE A 37 -2.63 9.08 10.37
CA PHE A 37 -3.63 8.01 10.23
C PHE A 37 -2.99 6.62 10.16
N TYR A 38 -1.87 6.50 9.44
CA TYR A 38 -1.20 5.21 9.24
C TYR A 38 -0.29 4.80 10.40
N ASP A 39 -0.05 5.66 11.37
CA ASP A 39 0.84 5.36 12.49
C ASP A 39 0.29 4.18 13.31
N GLY A 40 1.08 3.13 13.46
CA GLY A 40 0.69 1.93 14.20
C GLY A 40 -0.16 0.94 13.44
N ILE A 41 -0.55 1.23 12.19
CA ILE A 41 -1.35 0.32 11.36
C ILE A 41 -0.46 -0.81 10.84
N ILE A 42 -1.01 -2.03 10.82
CA ILE A 42 -0.26 -3.23 10.41
C ILE A 42 -0.46 -3.56 8.94
N PHE A 43 0.48 -4.34 8.41
CA PHE A 43 0.28 -5.08 7.17
C PHE A 43 -0.45 -6.37 7.54
N HIS A 44 -1.75 -6.39 7.35
CA HIS A 44 -2.61 -7.48 7.83
C HIS A 44 -2.65 -8.69 6.88
N ARG A 45 -2.12 -8.55 5.67
CA ARG A 45 -2.11 -9.61 4.66
C ARG A 45 -0.84 -9.53 3.84
N VAL A 46 -0.02 -10.57 3.90
CA VAL A 46 1.21 -10.65 3.10
C VAL A 46 1.26 -12.01 2.41
N ILE A 47 1.59 -12.01 1.12
CA ILE A 47 1.69 -13.24 0.33
C ILE A 47 3.03 -13.19 -0.42
N PRO A 48 3.95 -14.15 -0.16
CA PRO A 48 5.23 -14.20 -0.86
C PRO A 48 5.04 -14.26 -2.38
N ASP A 49 5.89 -13.55 -3.10
CA ASP A 49 5.87 -13.48 -4.56
C ASP A 49 4.53 -12.97 -5.11
N PHE A 50 3.84 -12.12 -4.35
CA PHE A 50 2.63 -11.45 -4.77
C PHE A 50 2.60 -10.00 -4.27
N MET A 51 2.26 -9.77 -2.99
CA MET A 51 2.16 -8.40 -2.46
C MET A 51 2.15 -8.38 -0.93
N ILE A 52 2.33 -7.17 -0.37
CA ILE A 52 2.04 -6.89 1.03
C ILE A 52 0.93 -5.84 1.08
N GLN A 53 -0.08 -6.05 1.91
CA GLN A 53 -1.26 -5.20 2.00
C GLN A 53 -1.45 -4.68 3.42
N GLY A 54 -1.71 -3.39 3.55
CA GLY A 54 -1.96 -2.74 4.82
C GLY A 54 -2.82 -1.51 4.67
N GLY A 55 -2.88 -0.68 5.73
CA GLY A 55 -3.60 0.59 5.69
C GLY A 55 -5.02 0.54 6.26
N ASP A 56 -5.45 -0.60 6.80
CA ASP A 56 -6.73 -0.73 7.48
C ASP A 56 -6.54 -0.42 8.98
N PRO A 57 -7.19 0.64 9.51
CA PRO A 57 -7.04 0.99 10.92
C PRO A 57 -7.54 -0.09 11.88
N THR A 58 -8.43 -0.98 11.43
CA THR A 58 -8.92 -2.10 12.25
C THR A 58 -8.04 -3.34 12.12
N GLY A 59 -7.18 -3.41 11.10
CA GLY A 59 -6.32 -4.56 10.86
C GLY A 59 -7.04 -5.83 10.43
N THR A 60 -8.31 -5.74 10.02
CA THR A 60 -9.14 -6.90 9.67
C THR A 60 -9.29 -7.10 8.16
N GLY A 61 -8.96 -6.10 7.36
CA GLY A 61 -9.21 -6.07 5.92
C GLY A 61 -10.53 -5.41 5.54
N SER A 62 -11.38 -5.08 6.52
CA SER A 62 -12.72 -4.52 6.28
C SER A 62 -12.84 -3.05 6.65
N GLY A 63 -11.84 -2.47 7.30
CA GLY A 63 -11.87 -1.07 7.75
C GLY A 63 -11.33 -0.10 6.72
N GLY A 64 -11.50 1.18 7.03
CA GLY A 64 -11.03 2.26 6.17
C GLY A 64 -11.15 3.61 6.86
N PRO A 65 -11.02 4.71 6.12
CA PRO A 65 -11.01 6.06 6.69
C PRO A 65 -12.40 6.63 6.96
N GLY A 66 -13.46 5.88 6.71
CA GLY A 66 -14.84 6.34 6.89
C GLY A 66 -15.48 6.88 5.62
N TYR A 67 -14.84 6.74 4.48
CA TYR A 67 -15.35 7.16 3.17
C TYR A 67 -14.73 6.31 2.06
N GLN A 68 -15.29 6.41 0.85
CA GLN A 68 -14.76 5.78 -0.35
C GLN A 68 -14.66 6.83 -1.46
N PHE A 69 -13.76 6.59 -2.43
CA PHE A 69 -13.62 7.49 -3.58
C PHE A 69 -13.33 6.68 -4.86
N GLU A 70 -13.50 7.35 -6.00
CA GLU A 70 -13.41 6.73 -7.31
C GLU A 70 -12.00 6.27 -7.68
N ASP A 71 -11.93 5.29 -8.58
CA ASP A 71 -10.69 4.83 -9.19
C ASP A 71 -10.08 5.90 -10.10
N GLU A 72 -8.76 5.86 -10.23
CA GLU A 72 -8.00 6.71 -11.15
C GLU A 72 -7.06 5.84 -11.97
N PHE A 73 -7.62 5.04 -12.88
CA PHE A 73 -6.82 4.15 -13.70
C PHE A 73 -5.89 4.93 -14.64
N ASN A 74 -4.71 4.39 -14.87
CA ASN A 74 -3.67 5.01 -15.68
C ASN A 74 -2.81 3.94 -16.35
N ASP A 75 -1.76 4.35 -17.06
CA ASP A 75 -0.91 3.43 -17.83
C ASP A 75 0.14 2.70 -17.00
N HIS A 76 0.25 2.98 -15.71
CA HIS A 76 1.19 2.27 -14.85
C HIS A 76 0.68 0.85 -14.58
N PRO A 77 1.47 -0.19 -14.93
CA PRO A 77 1.05 -1.56 -14.69
C PRO A 77 1.19 -1.94 -13.21
N VAL A 78 0.44 -2.96 -12.80
CA VAL A 78 0.59 -3.57 -11.49
C VAL A 78 1.75 -4.55 -11.57
N GLU A 79 2.94 -4.07 -11.24
CA GLU A 79 4.19 -4.82 -11.35
C GLU A 79 5.06 -4.61 -10.11
N ARG A 80 6.21 -5.31 -10.06
CA ARG A 80 7.11 -5.24 -8.92
C ARG A 80 7.44 -3.81 -8.52
N GLY A 81 7.24 -3.49 -7.25
CA GLY A 81 7.44 -2.17 -6.68
C GLY A 81 6.25 -1.23 -6.81
N ALA A 82 5.19 -1.61 -7.52
CA ALA A 82 4.00 -0.76 -7.64
C ALA A 82 3.29 -0.60 -6.29
N LEU A 83 2.86 0.62 -6.01
CA LEU A 83 2.00 0.97 -4.88
C LEU A 83 0.61 1.22 -5.44
N ALA A 84 -0.35 0.40 -5.03
CA ALA A 84 -1.71 0.43 -5.58
C ALA A 84 -2.76 0.38 -4.47
N MET A 85 -3.96 0.86 -4.78
CA MET A 85 -5.07 0.85 -3.84
C MET A 85 -5.77 -0.50 -3.82
N ALA A 86 -5.92 -1.07 -2.63
CA ALA A 86 -6.83 -2.18 -2.42
C ALA A 86 -8.27 -1.68 -2.50
N ASN A 87 -9.19 -2.52 -2.97
CA ASN A 87 -10.60 -2.16 -3.08
C ASN A 87 -11.50 -3.40 -2.98
N ALA A 88 -12.79 -3.17 -2.89
CA ALA A 88 -13.84 -4.20 -2.87
C ALA A 88 -14.71 -4.12 -4.12
N GLY A 89 -14.15 -3.74 -5.25
CA GLY A 89 -14.81 -3.51 -6.51
C GLY A 89 -14.63 -2.08 -7.00
N PRO A 90 -15.30 -1.69 -8.12
CA PRO A 90 -15.14 -0.36 -8.68
C PRO A 90 -15.49 0.76 -7.70
N ASN A 91 -14.64 1.80 -7.69
CA ASN A 91 -14.87 3.04 -6.94
C ASN A 91 -15.07 2.84 -5.43
N THR A 92 -14.31 1.92 -4.83
CA THR A 92 -14.38 1.63 -3.38
C THR A 92 -13.05 1.86 -2.68
N ASN A 93 -12.23 2.78 -3.17
CA ASN A 93 -10.95 3.12 -2.56
C ASN A 93 -11.15 3.83 -1.22
N GLY A 94 -10.32 3.50 -0.27
CA GLY A 94 -10.34 4.12 1.06
C GLY A 94 -8.91 4.41 1.55
N SER A 95 -8.42 3.60 2.49
CA SER A 95 -7.05 3.76 3.02
C SER A 95 -6.16 2.56 2.77
N GLN A 96 -6.71 1.41 2.44
CA GLN A 96 -5.91 0.20 2.24
C GLN A 96 -5.15 0.27 0.91
N PHE A 97 -3.91 -0.16 0.96
CA PHE A 97 -3.02 -0.22 -0.21
C PHE A 97 -2.21 -1.51 -0.19
N PHE A 98 -1.59 -1.83 -1.31
CA PHE A 98 -0.65 -2.92 -1.37
C PHE A 98 0.60 -2.54 -2.19
N ILE A 99 1.70 -3.19 -1.88
CA ILE A 99 2.97 -3.05 -2.61
C ILE A 99 3.28 -4.40 -3.23
N VAL A 100 3.52 -4.42 -4.53
CA VAL A 100 3.68 -5.65 -5.31
C VAL A 100 5.11 -6.17 -5.19
N THR A 101 5.24 -7.46 -4.91
CA THR A 101 6.53 -8.17 -4.87
C THR A 101 6.69 -9.13 -6.06
N ALA A 102 5.59 -9.56 -6.69
CA ALA A 102 5.64 -10.34 -7.92
C ALA A 102 6.26 -9.54 -9.08
N ALA A 103 6.78 -10.22 -10.08
CA ALA A 103 7.33 -9.56 -11.27
C ALA A 103 6.27 -8.70 -11.95
N ALA A 104 5.06 -9.23 -12.15
CA ALA A 104 3.91 -8.52 -12.70
C ALA A 104 2.61 -9.22 -12.30
N CYS A 105 1.54 -8.42 -12.20
CA CYS A 105 0.20 -8.92 -11.90
C CYS A 105 -0.79 -8.38 -12.94
N PRO A 106 -0.68 -8.80 -14.22
CA PRO A 106 -1.49 -8.24 -15.30
C PRO A 106 -3.00 -8.42 -15.11
N TRP A 107 -3.42 -9.43 -14.33
CA TRP A 107 -4.83 -9.63 -14.00
C TRP A 107 -5.41 -8.54 -13.10
N LEU A 108 -4.57 -7.69 -12.51
CA LEU A 108 -4.98 -6.56 -11.68
C LEU A 108 -4.95 -5.23 -12.44
N ASP A 109 -4.35 -5.18 -13.62
CA ASP A 109 -4.28 -3.97 -14.42
C ASP A 109 -5.70 -3.49 -14.77
N GLY A 110 -5.95 -2.19 -14.59
CA GLY A 110 -7.26 -1.59 -14.86
C GLY A 110 -8.33 -1.91 -13.80
N LYS A 111 -7.95 -2.55 -12.69
CA LYS A 111 -8.86 -2.87 -11.58
C LYS A 111 -8.45 -2.21 -10.27
N HIS A 112 -7.18 -1.79 -10.16
CA HIS A 112 -6.64 -1.10 -8.99
C HIS A 112 -5.89 0.13 -9.45
N THR A 113 -6.05 1.23 -8.72
CA THR A 113 -5.35 2.48 -9.01
C THR A 113 -3.88 2.34 -8.57
N VAL A 114 -2.97 2.38 -9.52
CA VAL A 114 -1.52 2.48 -9.24
C VAL A 114 -1.21 3.94 -9.00
N PHE A 115 -0.77 4.30 -7.81
CA PHE A 115 -0.54 5.70 -7.46
C PHE A 115 0.89 6.01 -7.00
N GLY A 116 1.78 5.03 -7.06
CA GLY A 116 3.18 5.23 -6.70
C GLY A 116 4.03 4.00 -6.98
N ARG A 117 5.29 4.10 -6.57
CA ARG A 117 6.25 3.01 -6.69
C ARG A 117 7.30 3.11 -5.60
N VAL A 118 7.91 1.98 -5.28
CA VAL A 118 9.06 1.92 -4.37
C VAL A 118 10.31 2.40 -5.12
N THR A 119 11.01 3.37 -4.55
CA THR A 119 12.27 3.88 -5.10
C THR A 119 13.48 3.37 -4.33
N SER A 120 13.30 3.01 -3.05
CA SER A 120 14.34 2.45 -2.19
C SER A 120 13.68 1.59 -1.11
N GLY A 121 14.37 0.54 -0.66
CA GLY A 121 13.86 -0.33 0.38
C GLY A 121 13.04 -1.50 -0.13
N MET A 122 13.16 -1.89 -1.40
CA MET A 122 12.47 -3.05 -1.93
C MET A 122 12.88 -4.35 -1.22
N ASP A 123 14.09 -4.42 -0.70
CA ASP A 123 14.56 -5.52 0.14
C ASP A 123 13.75 -5.63 1.44
N VAL A 124 13.33 -4.49 2.00
CA VAL A 124 12.44 -4.47 3.19
C VAL A 124 11.06 -5.03 2.82
N VAL A 125 10.51 -4.62 1.68
CA VAL A 125 9.23 -5.13 1.18
C VAL A 125 9.30 -6.65 0.97
N ASP A 126 10.37 -7.14 0.35
CA ASP A 126 10.57 -8.57 0.14
C ASP A 126 10.67 -9.33 1.47
N THR A 127 11.39 -8.78 2.44
CA THR A 127 11.49 -9.37 3.79
C THR A 127 10.11 -9.48 4.43
N ILE A 128 9.30 -8.42 4.36
CA ILE A 128 7.94 -8.43 4.91
C ILE A 128 7.08 -9.48 4.21
N SER A 129 7.20 -9.62 2.90
CA SER A 129 6.39 -10.59 2.15
C SER A 129 6.69 -12.04 2.52
N ASN A 130 7.85 -12.31 3.10
CA ASN A 130 8.31 -13.66 3.46
C ASN A 130 8.23 -13.97 4.95
N VAL A 131 7.64 -13.12 5.77
CA VAL A 131 7.45 -13.43 7.20
C VAL A 131 6.46 -14.59 7.38
N ASP A 132 6.55 -15.28 8.51
CA ASP A 132 5.62 -16.35 8.85
C ASP A 132 4.21 -15.79 8.97
N THR A 133 3.25 -16.51 8.37
CA THR A 133 1.85 -16.12 8.38
C THR A 133 0.97 -17.22 8.96
N GLY A 134 -0.20 -16.79 9.45
CA GLY A 134 -1.26 -17.68 9.91
C GLY A 134 -2.47 -17.61 8.97
N PRO A 135 -3.67 -18.01 9.46
CA PRO A 135 -4.89 -17.96 8.67
C PRO A 135 -5.12 -16.57 8.08
N GLY A 136 -5.58 -16.51 6.81
CA GLY A 136 -5.83 -15.26 6.11
C GLY A 136 -4.56 -14.52 5.65
N ASP A 137 -3.42 -15.22 5.60
CA ASP A 137 -2.13 -14.63 5.21
C ASP A 137 -1.68 -13.49 6.14
N ARG A 138 -2.12 -13.55 7.38
CA ARG A 138 -1.79 -12.56 8.40
C ARG A 138 -0.44 -12.88 9.03
N PRO A 139 0.49 -11.91 9.09
CA PRO A 139 1.76 -12.13 9.79
C PRO A 139 1.55 -12.58 11.24
N ARG A 140 2.31 -13.61 11.68
CA ARG A 140 2.23 -14.09 13.07
C ARG A 140 2.76 -13.07 14.05
N ASP A 141 3.84 -12.39 13.67
CA ASP A 141 4.37 -11.24 14.40
C ASP A 141 3.98 -9.99 13.65
N GLU A 142 3.46 -8.98 14.34
CA GLU A 142 2.97 -7.76 13.70
C GLU A 142 4.05 -7.08 12.87
N VAL A 143 3.70 -6.78 11.61
CA VAL A 143 4.46 -5.87 10.75
C VAL A 143 3.72 -4.54 10.75
N ARG A 144 4.36 -3.52 11.30
CA ARG A 144 3.69 -2.26 11.65
C ARG A 144 4.31 -1.10 10.90
N ILE A 145 3.46 -0.20 10.42
CA ILE A 145 3.90 1.11 9.95
C ILE A 145 4.11 1.97 11.19
N GLU A 146 5.33 2.44 11.40
CA GLU A 146 5.65 3.31 12.54
C GLU A 146 5.33 4.76 12.24
N GLY A 147 5.43 5.16 10.98
CA GLY A 147 5.04 6.47 10.53
C GLY A 147 5.35 6.65 9.05
N ILE A 148 4.73 7.66 8.45
CA ILE A 148 4.99 8.05 7.05
C ILE A 148 5.31 9.54 7.03
N THR A 149 6.48 9.88 6.50
CA THR A 149 6.94 11.25 6.35
C THR A 149 6.82 11.66 4.89
N LEU A 150 6.27 12.84 4.66
CA LEU A 150 6.11 13.39 3.31
C LEU A 150 7.24 14.36 3.00
N ALA A 151 7.71 14.32 1.77
CA ALA A 151 8.76 15.22 1.29
C ALA A 151 8.26 16.16 0.20
#